data_133026e38892003fb7e2ea5c62ae8cb6
#
_entry.id   133026e38892003fb7e2ea5c62ae8cb6
#
_cell.length_a   1.000
_cell.length_b   1.000
_cell.length_c   1.000
_cell.angle_alpha   90.00
_cell.angle_beta   90.00
_cell.angle_gamma   90.00
#
_symmetry.space_group_name_H-M   'P 1'
#
loop_
_entity.id
_entity.type
_entity.pdbx_description
1 polymer ?
#
loop_
_entity_poly.entity_id
_entity_poly.type
_entity_poly.pdbx_seq_one_letter_code
_entity_poly.pdbx_strand_id
1 'polypeptide(L)'
;MSSDVRARAAAPPPEGDDGADPALRPWLSALRELVPMPERFRELRVGRDEARALLGCDDALLDRLAAGGLAHAGSGAGLRFDYHDLANTALYSGAVSSVPLAGQRMMLRFASGAPETWTPPRHWTLDWRLRCREDRCPGGGWRIALPTPEVFGGSVDALECEQPAVREGGELVVENAAALRLTGRVTTSGRRAPLLSATARRHFDTLVRELRDGPYRFQWMHPALRTDPAETERLGIMDCTVCSLELRRRAEADGLTARTRRGRYLGVLDAEHAWCEVLDEDGVFKPVDPVFAVLSERHRPPHEEFSDFCAGSVPSRFLPWSVPAGEPLAVHDCPVGDGSWDNTFSGTTAKGNA
;
A
#
# COMPACT_ATOMS: atom_id res chain seq x y z
N MET A 1 11.76 28.31 -18.99
CA MET A 1 11.89 28.92 -17.66
C MET A 1 12.44 27.83 -16.75
N SER A 2 13.68 28.00 -16.32
CA SER A 2 14.47 27.01 -15.56
C SER A 2 13.94 26.96 -14.12
N SER A 3 13.36 25.83 -13.71
CA SER A 3 12.95 25.59 -12.33
C SER A 3 14.16 25.02 -11.57
N ASP A 4 14.78 25.86 -10.76
CA ASP A 4 15.75 25.46 -9.72
C ASP A 4 15.06 24.53 -8.72
N VAL A 5 15.19 23.23 -8.95
CA VAL A 5 14.91 22.22 -7.92
C VAL A 5 16.04 22.31 -6.90
N ARG A 6 15.85 23.11 -5.86
CA ARG A 6 16.76 23.16 -4.73
C ARG A 6 16.78 21.82 -4.02
N ALA A 7 17.83 21.03 -4.28
CA ALA A 7 18.20 19.91 -3.43
C ALA A 7 18.29 20.40 -1.98
N ARG A 8 17.39 19.93 -1.13
CA ARG A 8 17.47 20.13 0.30
C ARG A 8 18.66 19.35 0.80
N ALA A 9 19.78 20.03 1.05
CA ALA A 9 20.90 19.47 1.80
C ALA A 9 20.34 18.97 3.14
N ALA A 10 20.48 17.68 3.39
CA ALA A 10 20.24 17.12 4.71
C ALA A 10 21.14 17.88 5.71
N ALA A 11 20.58 18.28 6.84
CA ALA A 11 21.39 18.83 7.92
C ALA A 11 22.50 17.81 8.26
N PRO A 12 23.75 18.25 8.47
CA PRO A 12 24.82 17.35 8.86
C PRO A 12 24.40 16.59 10.13
N PRO A 13 24.67 15.27 10.20
CA PRO A 13 24.36 14.50 11.40
C PRO A 13 25.09 15.12 12.59
N PRO A 14 24.50 15.14 13.78
CA PRO A 14 25.24 15.50 14.98
C PRO A 14 26.43 14.54 15.09
N GLU A 15 27.62 15.09 15.13
CA GLU A 15 28.85 14.36 15.40
C GLU A 15 28.74 13.75 16.79
N GLY A 16 28.74 12.41 16.90
CA GLY A 16 28.84 11.72 18.18
C GLY A 16 27.85 10.58 18.38
N ASP A 17 27.88 9.56 17.52
CA ASP A 17 27.14 8.31 17.78
C ASP A 17 28.04 7.04 17.69
N ASP A 18 29.31 7.16 18.01
CA ASP A 18 30.25 6.03 18.05
C ASP A 18 30.00 5.05 19.22
N GLY A 19 29.02 5.37 20.09
CA GLY A 19 28.63 4.55 21.23
C GLY A 19 27.23 3.95 21.17
N ALA A 20 26.47 4.15 20.08
CA ALA A 20 25.12 3.59 19.99
C ALA A 20 25.18 2.06 19.85
N ASP A 21 24.34 1.41 20.64
CA ASP A 21 24.07 -0.02 20.56
C ASP A 21 23.88 -0.44 19.08
N PRO A 22 24.67 -1.40 18.58
CA PRO A 22 24.55 -1.87 17.18
C PRO A 22 23.12 -2.25 16.78
N ALA A 23 22.30 -2.72 17.71
CA ALA A 23 20.90 -3.05 17.48
C ALA A 23 20.01 -1.80 17.26
N LEU A 24 20.38 -0.65 17.83
CA LEU A 24 19.63 0.59 17.70
C LEU A 24 20.00 1.39 16.44
N ARG A 25 21.23 1.24 15.95
CA ARG A 25 21.75 2.03 14.82
C ARG A 25 20.87 2.01 13.57
N PRO A 26 20.36 0.85 13.09
CA PRO A 26 19.49 0.80 11.90
C PRO A 26 18.19 1.57 12.09
N TRP A 27 17.61 1.54 13.28
CA TRP A 27 16.40 2.25 13.61
C TRP A 27 16.58 3.77 13.62
N LEU A 28 17.63 4.25 14.23
CA LEU A 28 17.97 5.69 14.24
C LEU A 28 18.34 6.17 12.83
N SER A 29 18.99 5.35 12.02
CA SER A 29 19.25 5.66 10.61
C SER A 29 17.94 5.81 9.85
N ALA A 30 16.99 4.88 10.02
CA ALA A 30 15.68 4.97 9.41
C ALA A 30 14.96 6.29 9.77
N LEU A 31 14.95 6.68 11.05
CA LEU A 31 14.32 7.94 11.48
C LEU A 31 14.94 9.19 10.82
N ARG A 32 16.26 9.22 10.61
CA ARG A 32 16.95 10.33 9.93
C ARG A 32 16.66 10.40 8.44
N GLU A 33 16.43 9.25 7.84
CA GLU A 33 16.19 9.14 6.40
C GLU A 33 14.74 9.40 6.01
N LEU A 34 13.79 9.11 6.90
CA LEU A 34 12.37 9.23 6.61
C LEU A 34 11.87 10.67 6.70
N VAL A 35 10.88 10.96 5.88
CA VAL A 35 10.08 12.17 6.01
C VAL A 35 8.96 11.88 7.01
N PRO A 36 8.95 12.52 8.19
CA PRO A 36 7.86 12.35 9.15
C PRO A 36 6.52 12.75 8.54
N MET A 37 5.44 12.09 8.93
CA MET A 37 4.09 12.48 8.52
C MET A 37 3.86 13.95 8.87
N PRO A 38 3.48 14.83 7.91
CA PRO A 38 3.21 16.23 8.21
C PRO A 38 2.13 16.36 9.28
N GLU A 39 2.30 17.32 10.18
CA GLU A 39 1.45 17.49 11.37
C GLU A 39 -0.05 17.50 11.06
N ARG A 40 -0.45 18.17 9.95
CA ARG A 40 -1.85 18.22 9.49
C ARG A 40 -2.46 16.89 9.07
N PHE A 41 -1.62 15.87 8.80
CA PHE A 41 -2.05 14.53 8.39
C PHE A 41 -1.69 13.46 9.44
N ARG A 42 -1.06 13.86 10.54
CA ARG A 42 -0.60 12.94 11.57
C ARG A 42 -1.73 12.54 12.50
N GLU A 43 -1.93 11.25 12.68
CA GLU A 43 -2.90 10.68 13.60
C GLU A 43 -2.20 9.95 14.75
N LEU A 44 -1.99 10.63 15.88
CA LEU A 44 -1.33 10.05 17.06
C LEU A 44 -2.30 9.14 17.85
N ARG A 45 -2.66 7.99 17.26
CA ARG A 45 -3.65 7.05 17.82
C ARG A 45 -3.05 5.75 18.34
N VAL A 46 -1.92 5.31 17.77
CA VAL A 46 -1.28 4.02 18.12
C VAL A 46 -0.70 4.09 19.51
N GLY A 47 -1.21 3.26 20.42
CA GLY A 47 -0.75 3.18 21.79
C GLY A 47 0.60 2.47 21.93
N ARG A 48 1.22 2.58 23.10
CA ARG A 48 2.55 2.03 23.39
C ARG A 48 2.63 0.52 23.10
N ASP A 49 1.69 -0.27 23.60
CA ASP A 49 1.71 -1.73 23.43
C ASP A 49 1.51 -2.15 21.96
N GLU A 50 0.62 -1.46 21.25
CA GLU A 50 0.38 -1.67 19.83
C GLU A 50 1.62 -1.28 19.00
N ALA A 51 2.26 -0.15 19.31
CA ALA A 51 3.50 0.28 18.66
C ALA A 51 4.62 -0.76 18.84
N ARG A 52 4.77 -1.30 20.05
CA ARG A 52 5.74 -2.38 20.33
C ARG A 52 5.43 -3.65 19.53
N ALA A 53 4.18 -4.05 19.48
CA ALA A 53 3.74 -5.21 18.70
C ALA A 53 4.01 -4.99 17.20
N LEU A 54 3.71 -3.80 16.67
CA LEU A 54 3.94 -3.44 15.28
C LEU A 54 5.43 -3.46 14.91
N LEU A 55 6.28 -2.87 15.77
CA LEU A 55 7.72 -2.81 15.55
C LEU A 55 8.45 -4.12 15.90
N GLY A 56 7.80 -5.02 16.66
CA GLY A 56 8.44 -6.22 17.19
C GLY A 56 9.59 -5.90 18.16
N CYS A 57 9.40 -4.89 19.03
CA CYS A 57 10.43 -4.33 19.90
C CYS A 57 10.01 -4.32 21.37
N ASP A 58 10.95 -4.07 22.26
CA ASP A 58 10.71 -3.83 23.68
C ASP A 58 10.48 -2.35 24.02
N ASP A 59 10.15 -2.08 25.28
CA ASP A 59 9.92 -0.74 25.79
C ASP A 59 11.17 0.15 25.68
N ALA A 60 12.35 -0.39 25.93
CA ALA A 60 13.60 0.36 25.91
C ALA A 60 13.91 0.88 24.50
N LEU A 61 13.70 0.04 23.47
CA LEU A 61 13.88 0.48 22.09
C LEU A 61 12.84 1.53 21.69
N LEU A 62 11.56 1.34 22.05
CA LEU A 62 10.52 2.32 21.74
C LEU A 62 10.79 3.68 22.38
N ASP A 63 11.24 3.72 23.65
CA ASP A 63 11.61 4.95 24.33
C ASP A 63 12.81 5.65 23.67
N ARG A 64 13.80 4.89 23.20
CA ARG A 64 14.93 5.43 22.43
C ARG A 64 14.51 5.98 21.07
N LEU A 65 13.54 5.35 20.39
CA LEU A 65 12.99 5.87 19.14
C LEU A 65 12.23 7.18 19.35
N ALA A 66 11.42 7.27 20.41
CA ALA A 66 10.74 8.50 20.78
C ALA A 66 11.75 9.62 21.10
N ALA A 67 12.78 9.34 21.88
CA ALA A 67 13.88 10.27 22.18
C ALA A 67 14.70 10.62 20.93
N GLY A 68 14.81 9.70 19.96
CA GLY A 68 15.54 9.86 18.70
C GLY A 68 14.79 10.59 17.59
N GLY A 69 13.56 11.06 17.87
CA GLY A 69 12.80 11.91 16.95
C GLY A 69 11.58 11.23 16.30
N LEU A 70 11.22 9.99 16.68
CA LEU A 70 9.95 9.41 16.27
C LEU A 70 8.81 10.27 16.83
N ALA A 71 7.97 10.81 15.94
CA ALA A 71 6.90 11.72 16.31
C ALA A 71 5.89 11.04 17.24
N HIS A 72 5.60 11.68 18.37
CA HIS A 72 4.69 11.15 19.39
C HIS A 72 4.02 12.26 20.20
N ALA A 73 2.97 11.88 20.95
CA ALA A 73 2.39 12.71 22.01
C ALA A 73 2.33 11.92 23.32
N GLY A 74 2.21 12.63 24.43
CA GLY A 74 2.15 12.04 25.77
C GLY A 74 3.50 11.57 26.29
N SER A 75 3.48 10.80 27.37
CA SER A 75 4.68 10.25 28.01
C SER A 75 4.37 8.94 28.73
N GLY A 76 5.37 8.11 28.98
CA GLY A 76 5.23 6.83 29.67
C GLY A 76 4.18 5.92 29.02
N ALA A 77 3.23 5.40 29.79
CA ALA A 77 2.14 4.57 29.28
C ALA A 77 1.16 5.35 28.37
N GLY A 78 1.14 6.70 28.47
CA GLY A 78 0.29 7.55 27.64
C GLY A 78 0.86 7.91 26.28
N LEU A 79 2.03 7.37 25.90
CA LEU A 79 2.62 7.60 24.57
C LEU A 79 1.65 7.18 23.46
N ARG A 80 1.56 8.04 22.43
CA ARG A 80 0.79 7.82 21.21
C ARG A 80 1.61 8.17 19.99
N PHE A 81 1.52 7.36 18.96
CA PHE A 81 2.30 7.46 17.73
C PHE A 81 1.39 7.49 16.50
N ASP A 82 1.92 7.96 15.39
CA ASP A 82 1.31 7.82 14.08
C ASP A 82 1.65 6.44 13.48
N TYR A 83 0.64 5.77 12.91
CA TYR A 83 0.81 4.44 12.30
C TYR A 83 1.81 4.45 11.14
N HIS A 84 1.73 5.47 10.26
CA HIS A 84 2.59 5.53 9.07
C HIS A 84 4.05 5.82 9.44
N ASP A 85 4.28 6.68 10.44
CA ASP A 85 5.63 6.94 10.94
C ASP A 85 6.25 5.66 11.55
N LEU A 86 5.49 4.90 12.35
CA LEU A 86 5.92 3.60 12.88
C LEU A 86 6.20 2.60 11.76
N ALA A 87 5.27 2.43 10.82
CA ALA A 87 5.37 1.46 9.76
C ALA A 87 6.55 1.75 8.83
N ASN A 88 6.75 3.01 8.45
CA ASN A 88 7.89 3.42 7.63
C ASN A 88 9.22 3.23 8.39
N THR A 89 9.27 3.57 9.68
CA THR A 89 10.45 3.31 10.51
C THR A 89 10.80 1.83 10.53
N ALA A 90 9.80 0.95 10.67
CA ALA A 90 9.97 -0.48 10.62
C ALA A 90 10.52 -0.97 9.26
N LEU A 91 9.95 -0.48 8.15
CA LEU A 91 10.37 -0.86 6.79
C LEU A 91 11.82 -0.48 6.50
N TYR A 92 12.25 0.69 6.96
CA TYR A 92 13.59 1.22 6.67
C TYR A 92 14.66 0.80 7.69
N SER A 93 14.26 0.38 8.90
CA SER A 93 15.20 -0.16 9.88
C SER A 93 15.77 -1.53 9.49
N GLY A 94 15.09 -2.25 8.59
CA GLY A 94 15.46 -3.62 8.23
C GLY A 94 15.19 -4.65 9.34
N ALA A 95 14.49 -4.28 10.41
CA ALA A 95 14.19 -5.17 11.54
C ALA A 95 13.17 -6.24 11.15
N VAL A 96 13.64 -7.46 10.96
CA VAL A 96 12.84 -8.59 10.48
C VAL A 96 11.74 -9.02 11.45
N SER A 97 11.80 -8.59 12.70
CA SER A 97 10.77 -8.83 13.72
C SER A 97 9.53 -7.95 13.55
N SER A 98 9.64 -6.84 12.81
CA SER A 98 8.54 -5.91 12.63
C SER A 98 7.47 -6.44 11.68
N VAL A 99 6.19 -6.19 12.00
CA VAL A 99 5.05 -6.64 11.20
C VAL A 99 5.06 -6.02 9.79
N PRO A 100 5.31 -4.70 9.59
CA PRO A 100 5.34 -4.09 8.27
C PRO A 100 6.40 -4.71 7.37
N LEU A 101 7.62 -4.90 7.87
CA LEU A 101 8.70 -5.47 7.07
C LEU A 101 8.46 -6.96 6.77
N ALA A 102 7.99 -7.74 7.76
CA ALA A 102 7.65 -9.14 7.54
C ALA A 102 6.54 -9.29 6.48
N GLY A 103 5.50 -8.45 6.55
CA GLY A 103 4.42 -8.41 5.55
C GLY A 103 4.94 -8.09 4.15
N GLN A 104 5.77 -7.04 4.01
CA GLN A 104 6.34 -6.65 2.72
C GLN A 104 7.25 -7.75 2.14
N ARG A 105 8.11 -8.37 2.96
CA ARG A 105 8.96 -9.49 2.53
C ARG A 105 8.14 -10.70 2.08
N MET A 106 7.07 -11.02 2.80
CA MET A 106 6.17 -12.12 2.43
C MET A 106 5.44 -11.82 1.11
N MET A 107 4.96 -10.59 0.96
CA MET A 107 4.29 -10.12 -0.25
C MET A 107 5.19 -10.27 -1.48
N LEU A 108 6.45 -9.83 -1.39
CA LEU A 108 7.38 -9.77 -2.52
C LEU A 108 8.16 -11.08 -2.76
N ARG A 109 8.02 -12.08 -1.87
CA ARG A 109 8.76 -13.35 -2.00
C ARG A 109 8.57 -14.05 -3.34
N PHE A 110 7.39 -13.91 -3.96
CA PHE A 110 7.12 -14.57 -5.24
C PHE A 110 7.95 -13.99 -6.40
N ALA A 111 8.38 -12.73 -6.31
CA ALA A 111 9.17 -12.07 -7.34
C ALA A 111 10.52 -12.79 -7.61
N SER A 112 11.04 -13.52 -6.61
CA SER A 112 12.25 -14.33 -6.75
C SER A 112 11.96 -15.78 -7.20
N GLY A 113 10.70 -16.13 -7.43
CA GLY A 113 10.29 -17.43 -7.94
C GLY A 113 10.39 -17.51 -9.46
N ALA A 114 10.29 -18.72 -9.99
CA ALA A 114 10.30 -18.96 -11.43
C ALA A 114 9.12 -18.25 -12.12
N PRO A 115 9.36 -17.57 -13.25
CA PRO A 115 8.38 -16.72 -13.92
C PRO A 115 7.06 -17.39 -14.28
N GLU A 116 7.07 -18.70 -14.57
CA GLU A 116 5.89 -19.51 -14.86
C GLU A 116 4.94 -19.64 -13.66
N THR A 117 5.42 -19.35 -12.44
CA THR A 117 4.61 -19.43 -11.21
C THR A 117 3.82 -18.14 -10.91
N TRP A 118 4.07 -17.05 -11.65
CA TRP A 118 3.48 -15.75 -11.36
C TRP A 118 2.02 -15.60 -11.83
N THR A 119 1.66 -16.29 -12.90
CA THR A 119 0.39 -16.09 -13.60
C THR A 119 -0.65 -17.21 -13.47
N PRO A 120 -0.33 -18.47 -13.08
CA PRO A 120 -1.32 -19.51 -12.97
C PRO A 120 -2.49 -19.11 -12.06
N PRO A 121 -3.73 -19.50 -12.40
CA PRO A 121 -4.90 -19.21 -11.58
C PRO A 121 -4.74 -19.71 -10.13
N ARG A 122 -5.30 -18.95 -9.19
CA ARG A 122 -5.29 -19.27 -7.76
C ARG A 122 -6.67 -19.08 -7.16
N HIS A 123 -7.05 -19.99 -6.29
CA HIS A 123 -8.31 -19.95 -5.57
C HIS A 123 -8.08 -19.41 -4.15
N TRP A 124 -8.92 -18.47 -3.74
CA TRP A 124 -8.79 -17.78 -2.45
C TRP A 124 -10.11 -17.82 -1.69
N THR A 125 -9.99 -17.95 -0.38
CA THR A 125 -11.05 -17.63 0.56
C THR A 125 -10.79 -16.23 1.13
N LEU A 126 -11.80 -15.38 1.05
CA LEU A 126 -11.75 -14.00 1.53
C LEU A 126 -12.48 -13.87 2.88
N ASP A 127 -11.94 -13.07 3.78
CA ASP A 127 -12.59 -12.58 5.00
C ASP A 127 -12.26 -11.08 5.12
N TRP A 128 -13.26 -10.23 4.98
CA TRP A 128 -13.13 -8.80 5.09
C TRP A 128 -14.06 -8.27 6.16
N ARG A 129 -13.50 -7.68 7.20
CA ARG A 129 -14.21 -7.09 8.32
C ARG A 129 -14.02 -5.60 8.32
N LEU A 130 -15.12 -4.88 8.47
CA LEU A 130 -15.18 -3.43 8.54
C LEU A 130 -15.90 -3.04 9.82
N ARG A 131 -15.39 -2.01 10.52
CA ARG A 131 -15.98 -1.52 11.76
C ARG A 131 -15.84 -0.01 11.83
N CYS A 132 -16.95 0.69 12.12
CA CYS A 132 -16.92 2.10 12.45
C CYS A 132 -15.99 2.36 13.65
N ARG A 133 -15.18 3.42 13.58
CA ARG A 133 -14.30 3.83 14.69
C ARG A 133 -15.05 4.49 15.85
N GLU A 134 -16.26 4.96 15.59
CA GLU A 134 -17.09 5.55 16.62
C GLU A 134 -17.70 4.46 17.50
N ASP A 135 -17.27 4.38 18.75
CA ASP A 135 -17.76 3.36 19.73
C ASP A 135 -19.27 3.41 19.94
N ARG A 136 -19.89 4.59 19.75
CA ARG A 136 -21.32 4.81 19.91
C ARG A 136 -22.09 4.85 18.59
N CYS A 137 -21.50 4.39 17.50
CA CYS A 137 -22.19 4.33 16.22
C CYS A 137 -23.44 3.43 16.34
N PRO A 138 -24.65 3.98 16.17
CA PRO A 138 -25.88 3.19 16.29
C PRO A 138 -26.11 2.29 15.08
N GLY A 139 -25.27 2.39 14.08
CA GLY A 139 -25.39 1.84 12.75
C GLY A 139 -25.55 2.96 11.71
N GLY A 140 -24.95 2.78 10.56
CA GLY A 140 -24.99 3.71 9.41
C GLY A 140 -25.00 2.94 8.11
N GLY A 141 -25.05 3.68 6.99
CA GLY A 141 -24.93 3.12 5.66
C GLY A 141 -23.50 2.73 5.32
N TRP A 142 -23.32 1.62 4.62
CA TRP A 142 -22.07 1.24 4.00
C TRP A 142 -22.26 1.09 2.50
N ARG A 143 -21.30 1.61 1.76
CA ARG A 143 -21.15 1.35 0.32
C ARG A 143 -19.78 0.73 0.10
N ILE A 144 -19.75 -0.48 -0.46
CA ILE A 144 -18.54 -1.29 -0.58
C ILE A 144 -18.39 -1.69 -2.03
N ALA A 145 -17.33 -1.23 -2.67
CA ALA A 145 -17.03 -1.65 -4.03
C ALA A 145 -16.78 -3.16 -4.09
N LEU A 146 -17.28 -3.81 -5.12
CA LEU A 146 -17.09 -5.25 -5.34
C LEU A 146 -15.77 -5.51 -6.08
N PRO A 147 -15.06 -6.61 -5.75
CA PRO A 147 -13.88 -7.01 -6.51
C PRO A 147 -14.26 -7.42 -7.94
N THR A 148 -13.36 -7.15 -8.87
CA THR A 148 -13.54 -7.42 -10.31
C THR A 148 -12.41 -8.27 -10.88
N PRO A 149 -12.19 -9.51 -10.39
CA PRO A 149 -11.09 -10.37 -10.83
C PRO A 149 -11.20 -10.76 -12.33
N GLU A 150 -12.39 -10.66 -12.91
CA GLU A 150 -12.67 -10.95 -14.34
C GLU A 150 -11.88 -10.04 -15.30
N VAL A 151 -11.44 -8.85 -14.86
CA VAL A 151 -10.62 -7.95 -15.69
C VAL A 151 -9.27 -8.57 -16.05
N PHE A 152 -8.83 -9.59 -15.29
CA PHE A 152 -7.61 -10.37 -15.54
C PHE A 152 -7.90 -11.86 -15.75
N GLY A 153 -9.16 -12.22 -16.04
CA GLY A 153 -9.55 -13.60 -16.31
C GLY A 153 -9.84 -14.45 -15.08
N GLY A 154 -10.05 -13.81 -13.92
CA GLY A 154 -10.53 -14.48 -12.71
C GLY A 154 -12.05 -14.49 -12.59
N SER A 155 -12.57 -14.87 -11.42
CA SER A 155 -14.01 -14.90 -11.10
C SER A 155 -14.29 -14.62 -9.64
N VAL A 156 -15.48 -14.11 -9.36
CA VAL A 156 -16.07 -14.13 -8.01
C VAL A 156 -16.97 -15.36 -7.93
N ASP A 157 -16.54 -16.39 -7.22
CA ASP A 157 -17.26 -17.67 -7.13
C ASP A 157 -18.37 -17.61 -6.06
N ALA A 158 -18.13 -16.85 -4.98
CA ALA A 158 -19.09 -16.53 -3.95
C ALA A 158 -18.68 -15.25 -3.23
N LEU A 159 -19.64 -14.43 -2.83
CA LEU A 159 -19.42 -13.28 -1.94
C LEU A 159 -20.70 -13.07 -1.11
N GLU A 160 -20.57 -13.18 0.19
CA GLU A 160 -21.64 -13.12 1.17
C GLU A 160 -21.34 -12.04 2.21
N CYS A 161 -22.36 -11.31 2.61
CA CYS A 161 -22.33 -10.36 3.72
C CYS A 161 -23.15 -10.94 4.88
N GLU A 162 -22.64 -10.87 6.09
CA GLU A 162 -23.36 -11.32 7.28
C GLU A 162 -24.60 -10.46 7.55
N GLN A 163 -24.59 -9.18 7.13
CA GLN A 163 -25.70 -8.26 7.24
C GLN A 163 -26.56 -8.28 5.96
N PRO A 164 -27.87 -7.96 6.06
CA PRO A 164 -28.71 -7.75 4.88
C PRO A 164 -28.09 -6.69 3.97
N ALA A 165 -27.90 -7.05 2.69
CA ALA A 165 -27.21 -6.21 1.74
C ALA A 165 -27.87 -6.26 0.36
N VAL A 166 -27.82 -5.16 -0.37
CA VAL A 166 -28.30 -5.03 -1.75
C VAL A 166 -27.12 -4.79 -2.67
N ARG A 167 -27.11 -5.40 -3.83
CA ARG A 167 -26.09 -5.13 -4.88
C ARG A 167 -26.63 -4.08 -5.84
N GLU A 168 -25.92 -2.97 -5.97
CA GLU A 168 -26.27 -1.86 -6.85
C GLU A 168 -25.02 -1.33 -7.56
N GLY A 169 -25.04 -1.23 -8.89
CA GLY A 169 -24.02 -0.53 -9.68
C GLY A 169 -22.58 -1.01 -9.47
N GLY A 170 -22.34 -2.28 -9.08
CA GLY A 170 -20.98 -2.78 -8.77
C GLY A 170 -20.56 -2.58 -7.31
N GLU A 171 -21.48 -2.14 -6.47
CA GLU A 171 -21.28 -1.98 -5.03
C GLU A 171 -22.20 -2.89 -4.23
N LEU A 172 -21.84 -3.13 -2.98
CA LEU A 172 -22.70 -3.72 -1.95
C LEU A 172 -23.12 -2.59 -1.02
N VAL A 173 -24.43 -2.43 -0.86
CA VAL A 173 -25.05 -1.44 0.05
C VAL A 173 -25.61 -2.17 1.25
N VAL A 174 -25.19 -1.75 2.44
CA VAL A 174 -25.64 -2.27 3.73
C VAL A 174 -26.13 -1.09 4.56
N GLU A 175 -27.32 -1.19 5.12
CA GLU A 175 -27.89 -0.16 5.98
C GLU A 175 -27.87 -0.57 7.46
N ASN A 176 -27.84 0.44 8.34
CA ASN A 176 -27.98 0.27 9.78
C ASN A 176 -26.97 -0.69 10.43
N ALA A 177 -25.70 -0.63 9.99
CA ALA A 177 -24.63 -1.46 10.54
C ALA A 177 -23.45 -0.61 11.06
N ALA A 178 -23.02 -0.82 12.30
CA ALA A 178 -21.80 -0.26 12.85
C ALA A 178 -20.57 -1.09 12.46
N ALA A 179 -20.77 -2.36 12.15
CA ALA A 179 -19.75 -3.27 11.66
C ALA A 179 -20.36 -4.27 10.68
N LEU A 180 -19.54 -4.77 9.77
CA LEU A 180 -19.95 -5.81 8.85
C LEU A 180 -18.79 -6.76 8.52
N ARG A 181 -19.16 -7.93 8.02
CA ARG A 181 -18.20 -8.91 7.55
C ARG A 181 -18.65 -9.45 6.19
N LEU A 182 -17.71 -9.44 5.26
CA LEU A 182 -17.84 -10.09 3.96
C LEU A 182 -16.95 -11.32 3.91
N THR A 183 -17.52 -12.43 3.49
CA THR A 183 -16.76 -13.65 3.20
C THR A 183 -16.97 -14.07 1.76
N GLY A 184 -15.99 -14.72 1.17
CA GLY A 184 -16.13 -15.08 -0.21
C GLY A 184 -15.10 -16.09 -0.71
N ARG A 185 -15.34 -16.57 -1.92
CA ARG A 185 -14.38 -17.31 -2.72
C ARG A 185 -14.19 -16.61 -4.04
N VAL A 186 -12.92 -16.41 -4.41
CA VAL A 186 -12.56 -15.82 -5.70
C VAL A 186 -11.46 -16.63 -6.35
N THR A 187 -11.48 -16.63 -7.66
CA THR A 187 -10.35 -17.09 -8.46
C THR A 187 -9.68 -15.88 -9.07
N THR A 188 -8.37 -15.73 -8.85
CA THR A 188 -7.57 -14.72 -9.53
C THR A 188 -6.68 -15.38 -10.57
N SER A 189 -6.45 -14.70 -11.67
CA SER A 189 -5.54 -15.12 -12.73
C SER A 189 -4.53 -14.02 -13.00
N GLY A 190 -3.29 -14.38 -13.28
CA GLY A 190 -2.30 -13.47 -13.80
C GLY A 190 -2.29 -13.46 -15.32
N ARG A 191 -1.61 -12.47 -15.89
CA ARG A 191 -1.44 -12.35 -17.33
C ARG A 191 -0.03 -11.85 -17.65
N ARG A 192 0.65 -12.54 -18.58
CA ARG A 192 1.85 -12.00 -19.22
C ARG A 192 1.44 -11.20 -20.45
N ALA A 193 1.78 -9.92 -20.47
CA ALA A 193 1.50 -9.03 -21.58
C ALA A 193 2.57 -7.93 -21.59
N PRO A 194 3.61 -8.06 -22.42
CA PRO A 194 4.64 -7.03 -22.48
C PRO A 194 4.05 -5.70 -22.95
N LEU A 195 4.55 -4.63 -22.39
CA LEU A 195 4.18 -3.27 -22.79
C LEU A 195 4.79 -2.98 -24.17
N LEU A 196 3.97 -2.64 -25.16
CA LEU A 196 4.40 -2.36 -26.54
C LEU A 196 4.74 -0.89 -26.73
N SER A 197 3.97 0.02 -26.12
CA SER A 197 4.21 1.46 -26.20
C SER A 197 5.54 1.85 -25.62
N ALA A 198 6.45 2.34 -26.47
CA ALA A 198 7.74 2.88 -26.05
C ALA A 198 7.58 4.09 -25.11
N THR A 199 6.52 4.89 -25.28
CA THR A 199 6.24 6.03 -24.41
C THR A 199 5.83 5.59 -23.00
N ALA A 200 4.92 4.63 -22.88
CA ALA A 200 4.53 4.08 -21.59
C ALA A 200 5.72 3.39 -20.89
N ARG A 201 6.53 2.66 -21.65
CA ARG A 201 7.75 2.04 -21.12
C ARG A 201 8.73 3.08 -20.58
N ARG A 202 8.95 4.19 -21.29
CA ARG A 202 9.81 5.28 -20.83
C ARG A 202 9.31 5.88 -19.51
N HIS A 203 8.00 6.05 -19.32
CA HIS A 203 7.45 6.53 -18.04
C HIS A 203 7.66 5.53 -16.91
N PHE A 204 7.46 4.24 -17.17
CA PHE A 204 7.76 3.18 -16.21
C PHE A 204 9.24 3.24 -15.78
N ASP A 205 10.18 3.19 -16.73
CA ASP A 205 11.60 3.20 -16.46
C ASP A 205 12.05 4.48 -15.74
N THR A 206 11.41 5.61 -16.02
CA THR A 206 11.68 6.88 -15.36
C THR A 206 11.24 6.84 -13.89
N LEU A 207 10.02 6.39 -13.61
CA LEU A 207 9.51 6.27 -12.24
C LEU A 207 10.29 5.22 -11.42
N VAL A 208 10.70 4.11 -12.04
CA VAL A 208 11.58 3.13 -11.39
C VAL A 208 12.89 3.78 -10.95
N ARG A 209 13.54 4.57 -11.82
CA ARG A 209 14.77 5.29 -11.48
C ARG A 209 14.55 6.36 -10.41
N GLU A 210 13.47 7.12 -10.52
CA GLU A 210 13.11 8.18 -9.56
C GLU A 210 12.83 7.62 -8.16
N LEU A 211 12.23 6.42 -8.06
CA LEU A 211 11.99 5.73 -6.79
C LEU A 211 13.21 5.00 -6.24
N ARG A 212 14.13 4.53 -7.11
CA ARG A 212 15.34 3.78 -6.71
C ARG A 212 16.44 4.72 -6.25
N ASP A 213 16.78 5.68 -7.09
CA ASP A 213 17.99 6.51 -6.96
C ASP A 213 17.70 8.01 -7.04
N GLY A 214 16.43 8.38 -7.26
CA GLY A 214 16.03 9.74 -7.58
C GLY A 214 15.39 10.50 -6.43
N PRO A 215 14.55 11.51 -6.75
CA PRO A 215 14.01 12.44 -5.78
C PRO A 215 12.92 11.85 -4.89
N TYR A 216 12.35 10.70 -5.26
CA TYR A 216 11.26 10.11 -4.51
C TYR A 216 11.71 8.94 -3.64
N ARG A 217 11.14 8.91 -2.43
CA ARG A 217 11.27 7.78 -1.51
C ARG A 217 9.93 7.10 -1.35
N PHE A 218 9.91 5.77 -1.45
CA PHE A 218 8.69 5.02 -1.12
C PHE A 218 8.41 5.12 0.38
N GLN A 219 7.27 5.69 0.74
CA GLN A 219 6.75 5.70 2.12
C GLN A 219 5.24 5.50 2.11
N TRP A 220 4.74 4.72 3.06
CA TRP A 220 3.32 4.69 3.33
C TRP A 220 2.88 6.01 3.92
N MET A 221 1.70 6.49 3.54
CA MET A 221 1.24 7.79 3.94
C MET A 221 -0.27 7.83 4.20
N HIS A 222 -0.69 8.82 4.95
CA HIS A 222 -2.10 9.08 5.24
C HIS A 222 -2.91 9.24 3.94
N PRO A 223 -4.15 8.69 3.86
CA PRO A 223 -4.97 8.77 2.65
C PRO A 223 -5.17 10.19 2.10
N ALA A 224 -5.38 11.19 2.97
CA ALA A 224 -5.54 12.57 2.56
C ALA A 224 -4.25 13.19 1.96
N LEU A 225 -3.07 12.73 2.38
CA LEU A 225 -1.81 13.17 1.78
C LEU A 225 -1.63 12.60 0.36
N ARG A 226 -2.11 11.38 0.09
CA ARG A 226 -2.08 10.77 -1.25
C ARG A 226 -2.81 11.60 -2.32
N THR A 227 -3.80 12.39 -1.91
CA THR A 227 -4.59 13.24 -2.81
C THR A 227 -4.08 14.68 -2.89
N ASP A 228 -2.92 14.97 -2.27
CA ASP A 228 -2.23 16.27 -2.34
C ASP A 228 -0.89 16.12 -3.10
N PRO A 229 -0.94 16.15 -4.47
CA PRO A 229 0.25 15.91 -5.28
C PRO A 229 1.33 16.98 -5.09
N ALA A 230 0.95 18.23 -4.79
CA ALA A 230 1.92 19.29 -4.56
C ALA A 230 2.71 19.05 -3.26
N GLU A 231 2.04 18.54 -2.23
CA GLU A 231 2.70 18.24 -0.97
C GLU A 231 3.57 16.97 -1.08
N THR A 232 3.11 15.92 -1.73
CA THR A 232 3.91 14.69 -1.93
C THR A 232 5.15 14.96 -2.78
N GLU A 233 5.05 15.79 -3.82
CA GLU A 233 6.19 16.24 -4.62
C GLU A 233 7.18 17.07 -3.79
N ARG A 234 6.69 18.05 -3.02
CA ARG A 234 7.51 18.86 -2.13
C ARG A 234 8.26 18.04 -1.09
N LEU A 235 7.64 16.99 -0.57
CA LEU A 235 8.22 16.07 0.41
C LEU A 235 9.16 15.04 -0.21
N GLY A 236 9.07 14.81 -1.51
CA GLY A 236 9.85 13.77 -2.18
C GLY A 236 9.45 12.36 -1.75
N ILE A 237 8.17 12.13 -1.45
CA ILE A 237 7.65 10.83 -1.04
C ILE A 237 6.57 10.33 -2.01
N MET A 238 6.52 9.00 -2.17
CA MET A 238 5.58 8.36 -3.08
C MET A 238 5.22 6.97 -2.55
N ASP A 239 3.93 6.63 -2.53
CA ASP A 239 3.45 5.26 -2.35
C ASP A 239 2.88 4.71 -3.66
N CYS A 240 2.28 3.52 -3.64
CA CYS A 240 1.68 2.93 -4.84
C CYS A 240 0.53 3.78 -5.42
N THR A 241 -0.24 4.46 -4.58
CA THR A 241 -1.32 5.35 -5.01
C THR A 241 -0.77 6.58 -5.73
N VAL A 242 0.15 7.31 -5.09
CA VAL A 242 0.76 8.52 -5.68
C VAL A 242 1.52 8.17 -6.96
N CYS A 243 2.27 7.07 -6.97
CA CYS A 243 2.98 6.60 -8.16
C CYS A 243 2.03 6.31 -9.33
N SER A 244 0.91 5.63 -9.06
CA SER A 244 -0.06 5.31 -10.11
C SER A 244 -0.78 6.55 -10.65
N LEU A 245 -1.09 7.53 -9.81
CA LEU A 245 -1.66 8.82 -10.21
C LEU A 245 -0.67 9.64 -11.06
N GLU A 246 0.59 9.69 -10.65
CA GLU A 246 1.65 10.39 -11.37
C GLU A 246 1.93 9.73 -12.72
N LEU A 247 2.00 8.39 -12.77
CA LEU A 247 2.15 7.66 -14.02
C LEU A 247 0.99 7.95 -14.99
N ARG A 248 -0.25 7.95 -14.50
CA ARG A 248 -1.41 8.32 -15.30
C ARG A 248 -1.26 9.75 -15.86
N ARG A 249 -0.94 10.72 -15.01
CA ARG A 249 -0.75 12.12 -15.40
C ARG A 249 0.30 12.28 -16.53
N ARG A 250 1.46 11.59 -16.38
CA ARG A 250 2.52 11.61 -17.41
C ARG A 250 2.06 10.96 -18.70
N ALA A 251 1.41 9.82 -18.62
CA ALA A 251 0.91 9.09 -19.77
C ALA A 251 -0.13 9.94 -20.56
N GLU A 252 -1.09 10.53 -19.86
CA GLU A 252 -2.12 11.41 -20.46
C GLU A 252 -1.49 12.67 -21.08
N ALA A 253 -0.47 13.26 -20.46
CA ALA A 253 0.24 14.42 -21.01
C ALA A 253 0.97 14.09 -22.33
N ASP A 254 1.39 12.85 -22.53
CA ASP A 254 1.99 12.36 -23.78
C ASP A 254 0.96 11.72 -24.74
N GLY A 255 -0.34 11.93 -24.49
CA GLY A 255 -1.44 11.52 -25.38
C GLY A 255 -1.85 10.05 -25.25
N LEU A 256 -1.37 9.32 -24.24
CA LEU A 256 -1.80 7.96 -23.98
C LEU A 256 -3.12 7.94 -23.18
N THR A 257 -3.98 6.97 -23.46
CA THR A 257 -5.14 6.71 -22.60
C THR A 257 -4.71 5.89 -21.40
N ALA A 258 -4.92 6.41 -20.19
CA ALA A 258 -4.53 5.73 -18.96
C ALA A 258 -5.63 5.84 -17.89
N ARG A 259 -5.64 4.89 -16.98
CA ARG A 259 -6.50 4.89 -15.79
C ARG A 259 -5.75 4.30 -14.61
N THR A 260 -6.17 4.61 -13.41
CA THR A 260 -5.65 3.97 -12.21
C THR A 260 -6.61 2.91 -11.70
N ARG A 261 -6.08 1.94 -11.00
CA ARG A 261 -6.87 0.90 -10.36
C ARG A 261 -6.37 0.65 -8.95
N ARG A 262 -7.29 0.36 -8.07
CA ARG A 262 -7.01 -0.11 -6.72
C ARG A 262 -7.32 -1.59 -6.59
N GLY A 263 -6.63 -2.26 -5.68
CA GLY A 263 -6.83 -3.67 -5.41
C GLY A 263 -6.17 -4.12 -4.12
N ARG A 264 -6.13 -5.43 -3.95
CA ARG A 264 -5.42 -6.05 -2.83
C ARG A 264 -4.49 -7.14 -3.34
N TYR A 265 -3.37 -7.28 -2.64
CA TYR A 265 -2.48 -8.41 -2.83
C TYR A 265 -2.88 -9.54 -1.89
N LEU A 266 -3.16 -10.73 -2.43
CA LEU A 266 -3.64 -11.88 -1.69
C LEU A 266 -2.48 -12.76 -1.17
N GLY A 267 -2.70 -13.38 -0.01
CA GLY A 267 -1.72 -14.22 0.68
C GLY A 267 -0.92 -13.49 1.76
N VAL A 268 -1.28 -12.23 2.06
CA VAL A 268 -0.84 -11.45 3.22
C VAL A 268 -2.03 -10.69 3.78
N LEU A 269 -1.94 -10.22 5.02
CA LEU A 269 -3.00 -9.43 5.65
C LEU A 269 -2.95 -7.98 5.17
N ASP A 270 -4.09 -7.39 4.95
CA ASP A 270 -4.33 -5.96 4.69
C ASP A 270 -3.40 -5.29 3.65
N ALA A 271 -2.92 -6.06 2.68
CA ALA A 271 -2.04 -5.55 1.64
C ALA A 271 -2.85 -4.86 0.53
N GLU A 272 -3.21 -3.60 0.74
CA GLU A 272 -3.76 -2.75 -0.31
C GLU A 272 -2.68 -2.35 -1.31
N HIS A 273 -3.08 -2.23 -2.58
CA HIS A 273 -2.19 -1.85 -3.66
C HIS A 273 -2.93 -1.04 -4.72
N ALA A 274 -2.19 -0.18 -5.43
CA ALA A 274 -2.69 0.58 -6.56
C ALA A 274 -1.67 0.55 -7.71
N TRP A 275 -2.18 0.57 -8.94
CA TRP A 275 -1.35 0.61 -10.15
C TRP A 275 -2.03 1.43 -11.24
N CYS A 276 -1.27 1.83 -12.23
CA CYS A 276 -1.78 2.45 -13.44
C CYS A 276 -2.03 1.38 -14.52
N GLU A 277 -3.04 1.55 -15.34
CA GLU A 277 -3.29 0.79 -16.55
C GLU A 277 -3.25 1.72 -17.75
N VAL A 278 -2.44 1.39 -18.74
CA VAL A 278 -2.31 2.15 -20.00
C VAL A 278 -2.95 1.36 -21.13
N LEU A 279 -3.77 2.02 -21.94
CA LEU A 279 -4.27 1.43 -23.20
C LEU A 279 -3.09 1.35 -24.18
N ASP A 280 -2.63 0.12 -24.43
CA ASP A 280 -1.45 -0.12 -25.23
C ASP A 280 -1.79 -0.22 -26.73
N GLU A 281 -0.78 -0.32 -27.58
CA GLU A 281 -0.89 -0.33 -29.05
C GLU A 281 -1.74 -1.48 -29.60
N ASP A 282 -1.89 -2.56 -28.83
CA ASP A 282 -2.77 -3.69 -29.17
C ASP A 282 -4.24 -3.49 -28.74
N GLY A 283 -4.60 -2.31 -28.26
CA GLY A 283 -5.95 -1.99 -27.80
C GLY A 283 -6.32 -2.57 -26.43
N VAL A 284 -5.35 -3.09 -25.68
CA VAL A 284 -5.56 -3.72 -24.36
C VAL A 284 -5.03 -2.83 -23.25
N PHE A 285 -5.82 -2.64 -22.18
CA PHE A 285 -5.30 -2.03 -20.97
C PHE A 285 -4.30 -2.94 -20.27
N LYS A 286 -3.08 -2.46 -20.08
CA LYS A 286 -1.99 -3.18 -19.43
C LYS A 286 -1.57 -2.52 -18.13
N PRO A 287 -1.44 -3.28 -17.03
CA PRO A 287 -0.93 -2.77 -15.76
C PRO A 287 0.52 -2.31 -15.88
N VAL A 288 0.83 -1.18 -15.26
CA VAL A 288 2.19 -0.62 -15.19
C VAL A 288 2.46 -0.24 -13.74
N ASP A 289 3.41 -0.93 -13.10
CA ASP A 289 3.62 -0.88 -11.66
C ASP A 289 5.10 -0.67 -11.28
N PRO A 290 5.60 0.58 -11.31
CA PRO A 290 6.98 0.88 -10.94
C PRO A 290 7.30 0.58 -9.47
N VAL A 291 6.30 0.76 -8.56
CA VAL A 291 6.49 0.51 -7.13
C VAL A 291 6.80 -0.95 -6.86
N PHE A 292 6.07 -1.86 -7.50
CA PHE A 292 6.26 -3.30 -7.30
C PHE A 292 7.64 -3.75 -7.82
N ALA A 293 8.09 -3.19 -8.94
CA ALA A 293 9.44 -3.42 -9.46
C ALA A 293 10.51 -3.01 -8.44
N VAL A 294 10.44 -1.78 -7.93
CA VAL A 294 11.45 -1.24 -6.98
C VAL A 294 11.41 -1.96 -5.63
N LEU A 295 10.22 -2.20 -5.07
CA LEU A 295 10.11 -2.84 -3.76
C LEU A 295 10.61 -4.29 -3.77
N SER A 296 10.49 -5.01 -4.90
CA SER A 296 10.98 -6.38 -5.02
C SER A 296 12.50 -6.50 -4.81
N GLU A 297 13.26 -5.45 -5.16
CA GLU A 297 14.71 -5.43 -5.05
C GLU A 297 15.22 -5.25 -3.60
N ARG A 298 14.36 -4.73 -2.69
CA ARG A 298 14.78 -4.32 -1.34
C ARG A 298 15.14 -5.46 -0.40
N HIS A 299 14.51 -6.62 -0.54
CA HIS A 299 14.58 -7.65 0.50
C HIS A 299 15.24 -8.94 0.04
N ARG A 300 15.14 -9.24 -1.21
CA ARG A 300 15.71 -10.42 -1.84
C ARG A 300 15.84 -10.15 -3.33
N PRO A 301 16.93 -10.49 -3.99
CA PRO A 301 17.05 -10.30 -5.43
C PRO A 301 15.84 -10.95 -6.14
N PRO A 302 15.08 -10.17 -6.92
CA PRO A 302 14.01 -10.72 -7.73
C PRO A 302 14.60 -11.53 -8.89
N HIS A 303 13.76 -12.32 -9.55
CA HIS A 303 14.13 -12.91 -10.84
C HIS A 303 14.40 -11.78 -11.85
N GLU A 304 15.35 -11.97 -12.75
CA GLU A 304 15.78 -10.95 -13.71
C GLU A 304 14.65 -10.40 -14.59
N GLU A 305 13.65 -11.22 -14.93
CA GLU A 305 12.47 -10.82 -15.69
C GLU A 305 11.44 -10.01 -14.89
N PHE A 306 11.58 -9.88 -13.54
CA PHE A 306 10.48 -9.38 -12.73
C PHE A 306 10.21 -7.89 -12.96
N SER A 307 11.23 -7.07 -13.17
CA SER A 307 11.04 -5.65 -13.48
C SER A 307 10.27 -5.49 -14.81
N ASP A 308 10.64 -6.24 -15.84
CA ASP A 308 9.93 -6.23 -17.11
C ASP A 308 8.50 -6.78 -16.99
N PHE A 309 8.29 -7.77 -16.13
CA PHE A 309 6.97 -8.28 -15.83
C PHE A 309 6.06 -7.20 -15.23
N CYS A 310 6.57 -6.28 -14.39
CA CYS A 310 5.79 -5.18 -13.83
C CYS A 310 5.38 -4.12 -14.89
N ALA A 311 5.94 -4.18 -16.09
CA ALA A 311 5.60 -3.33 -17.23
C ALA A 311 4.68 -4.07 -18.22
N GLY A 312 3.39 -4.13 -17.91
CA GLY A 312 2.33 -4.68 -18.76
C GLY A 312 1.70 -5.97 -18.26
N SER A 313 2.34 -6.70 -17.37
CA SER A 313 1.84 -7.98 -16.84
C SER A 313 1.28 -7.82 -15.43
N VAL A 314 0.51 -8.81 -14.97
CA VAL A 314 -0.09 -8.83 -13.64
C VAL A 314 0.05 -10.22 -13.02
N PRO A 315 0.45 -10.32 -11.73
CA PRO A 315 0.53 -11.61 -11.06
C PRO A 315 -0.85 -12.09 -10.58
N SER A 316 -1.01 -13.41 -10.50
CA SER A 316 -2.24 -14.06 -10.02
C SER A 316 -2.56 -13.86 -8.53
N ARG A 317 -1.78 -13.02 -7.85
CA ARG A 317 -2.03 -12.64 -6.46
C ARG A 317 -2.77 -11.30 -6.32
N PHE A 318 -3.04 -10.61 -7.42
CA PHE A 318 -3.79 -9.36 -7.40
C PHE A 318 -5.28 -9.63 -7.51
N LEU A 319 -6.03 -9.11 -6.56
CA LEU A 319 -7.48 -9.01 -6.62
C LEU A 319 -7.82 -7.55 -6.95
N PRO A 320 -8.24 -7.24 -8.17
CA PRO A 320 -8.56 -5.89 -8.60
C PRO A 320 -9.96 -5.47 -8.17
N TRP A 321 -10.14 -4.15 -8.04
CA TRP A 321 -11.42 -3.46 -7.99
C TRP A 321 -11.51 -2.46 -9.14
N SER A 322 -12.73 -2.13 -9.60
CA SER A 322 -12.94 -1.06 -10.57
C SER A 322 -13.00 0.33 -9.91
N VAL A 323 -12.19 0.53 -8.88
CA VAL A 323 -12.08 1.78 -8.12
C VAL A 323 -10.74 2.41 -8.47
N PRO A 324 -10.69 3.72 -8.81
CA PRO A 324 -9.45 4.42 -9.06
C PRO A 324 -8.53 4.47 -7.84
N ALA A 325 -7.22 4.63 -8.06
CA ALA A 325 -6.29 4.90 -6.99
C ALA A 325 -6.66 6.21 -6.27
N GLY A 326 -6.58 6.20 -4.96
CA GLY A 326 -6.97 7.34 -4.12
C GLY A 326 -8.43 7.32 -3.65
N GLU A 327 -9.31 6.59 -4.31
CA GLU A 327 -10.69 6.42 -3.84
C GLU A 327 -10.81 5.23 -2.88
N PRO A 328 -11.66 5.30 -1.84
CA PRO A 328 -11.81 4.23 -0.86
C PRO A 328 -12.56 3.03 -1.46
N LEU A 329 -12.20 1.80 -1.02
CA LEU A 329 -12.94 0.59 -1.37
C LEU A 329 -14.24 0.44 -0.60
N ALA A 330 -14.40 1.15 0.51
CA ALA A 330 -15.61 1.21 1.31
C ALA A 330 -15.80 2.62 1.86
N VAL A 331 -17.06 3.03 1.99
CA VAL A 331 -17.48 4.29 2.61
C VAL A 331 -18.50 3.98 3.67
N HIS A 332 -18.39 4.60 4.82
CA HIS A 332 -19.33 4.49 5.93
C HIS A 332 -20.00 5.85 6.21
N ASP A 333 -21.29 5.88 6.12
CA ASP A 333 -22.10 7.06 6.48
C ASP A 333 -22.48 6.95 7.97
N CYS A 334 -21.58 7.41 8.84
CA CYS A 334 -21.78 7.39 10.28
C CYS A 334 -22.66 8.55 10.73
N PRO A 335 -23.81 8.30 11.41
CA PRO A 335 -24.71 9.38 11.82
C PRO A 335 -24.18 10.24 12.98
N VAL A 336 -23.10 9.82 13.64
CA VAL A 336 -22.56 10.48 14.85
C VAL A 336 -21.08 10.86 14.74
N GLY A 337 -20.40 10.53 13.64
CA GLY A 337 -18.98 10.77 13.44
C GLY A 337 -18.63 11.09 12.00
N ASP A 338 -17.33 11.10 11.69
CA ASP A 338 -16.78 11.43 10.38
C ASP A 338 -16.83 10.26 9.36
N GLY A 339 -17.41 9.13 9.74
CA GLY A 339 -17.48 7.93 8.92
C GLY A 339 -16.16 7.17 8.82
N SER A 340 -15.16 7.50 9.64
CA SER A 340 -13.90 6.74 9.66
C SER A 340 -14.13 5.31 10.21
N TRP A 341 -13.35 4.37 9.66
CA TRP A 341 -13.52 2.96 9.97
C TRP A 341 -12.19 2.22 9.95
N ASP A 342 -12.17 1.11 10.67
CA ASP A 342 -11.08 0.14 10.66
C ASP A 342 -11.44 -1.04 9.79
N ASN A 343 -10.43 -1.67 9.18
CA ASN A 343 -10.62 -2.88 8.42
C ASN A 343 -9.59 -3.95 8.76
N THR A 344 -10.00 -5.19 8.56
CA THR A 344 -9.09 -6.34 8.48
C THR A 344 -9.48 -7.16 7.27
N PHE A 345 -8.55 -7.35 6.36
CA PHE A 345 -8.74 -8.14 5.14
C PHE A 345 -7.75 -9.29 5.08
N SER A 346 -8.23 -10.48 4.81
CA SER A 346 -7.38 -11.62 4.50
C SER A 346 -7.86 -12.36 3.26
N GLY A 347 -6.90 -12.76 2.43
CA GLY A 347 -7.12 -13.70 1.34
C GLY A 347 -6.17 -14.88 1.52
N THR A 348 -6.72 -16.04 1.85
CA THR A 348 -5.95 -17.27 2.06
C THR A 348 -6.21 -18.25 0.91
N THR A 349 -5.18 -19.00 0.50
CA THR A 349 -5.38 -20.03 -0.50
C THR A 349 -6.38 -21.07 -0.01
N ALA A 350 -7.41 -21.33 -0.79
CA ALA A 350 -8.29 -22.45 -0.53
C ALA A 350 -7.43 -23.73 -0.51
N LYS A 351 -7.54 -24.54 0.53
CA LYS A 351 -6.89 -25.86 0.55
C LYS A 351 -7.49 -26.65 -0.61
N GLY A 352 -6.73 -26.80 -1.68
CA GLY A 352 -7.08 -27.72 -2.73
C GLY A 352 -7.16 -29.10 -2.12
N ASN A 353 -8.19 -29.84 -2.41
CA ASN A 353 -8.15 -31.29 -2.30
C ASN A 353 -7.02 -31.72 -3.24
N ALA A 354 -5.89 -32.14 -2.64
CA ALA A 354 -4.79 -32.76 -3.34
C ALA A 354 -5.23 -34.10 -3.90
#